data_607a0a696b6769b5f53b709c5b46933f
#
_entry.id   607a0a696b6769b5f53b709c5b46933f
#
_cell.length_a   1.000
_cell.length_b   1.000
_cell.length_c   1.000
_cell.angle_alpha   90.00
_cell.angle_beta   90.00
_cell.angle_gamma   90.00
#
_symmetry.space_group_name_H-M   'P 1'
#
loop_
_entity.id
_entity.type
_entity.pdbx_description
1 polymer ?
#
loop_
_entity_poly.entity_id
_entity_poly.type
_entity_poly.pdbx_seq_one_letter_code
_entity_poly.pdbx_strand_id
1 'polypeptide(L)'
;DAGCNAYAAPLGFIEAVADEYAGQIPLILKINNHEVLCDEKDPMPALTSTPRDALRLGCAAVGFTIYPGSSNFRAMYEQLREMTYEAKKYGLAVVVWSYPRGSSLSKEGETAIDVAAYAAQIAAQMGANGGLAARSPHNSARRRSRPQPSRYER
;
A
#
# COMPACT_ATOMS: atom_id res chain seq x y z
N ASP A 1 -15.77 3.45 -15.74
CA ASP A 1 -17.17 3.02 -15.62
C ASP A 1 -17.42 2.12 -14.42
N ALA A 2 -16.38 1.48 -13.85
CA ALA A 2 -16.51 0.63 -12.66
C ALA A 2 -16.60 1.40 -11.32
N GLY A 3 -16.58 2.73 -11.33
CA GLY A 3 -16.64 3.56 -10.13
C GLY A 3 -15.38 3.52 -9.25
N CYS A 4 -14.23 3.18 -9.82
CA CYS A 4 -12.95 3.19 -9.11
C CYS A 4 -12.48 4.65 -8.89
N ASN A 5 -11.89 4.90 -7.70
CA ASN A 5 -11.38 6.22 -7.33
C ASN A 5 -9.90 6.41 -7.69
N ALA A 6 -9.17 5.33 -7.95
CA ALA A 6 -7.78 5.33 -8.38
C ALA A 6 -7.43 3.98 -9.02
N TYR A 7 -6.36 3.97 -9.83
CA TYR A 7 -5.80 2.75 -10.42
C TYR A 7 -4.36 2.57 -9.97
N ALA A 8 -4.05 1.42 -9.38
CA ALA A 8 -2.71 1.09 -8.91
C ALA A 8 -2.16 -0.12 -9.66
N ALA A 9 -0.99 0.02 -10.28
CA ALA A 9 -0.38 -1.06 -11.05
C ALA A 9 1.16 -0.92 -11.15
N PRO A 10 1.89 -2.00 -11.50
CA PRO A 10 3.30 -1.95 -11.87
C PRO A 10 3.56 -1.09 -13.13
N LEU A 11 4.84 -0.76 -13.34
CA LEU A 11 5.31 0.19 -14.35
C LEU A 11 4.72 -0.08 -15.74
N GLY A 12 4.89 -1.28 -16.28
CA GLY A 12 4.43 -1.59 -17.64
C GLY A 12 2.93 -1.45 -17.86
N PHE A 13 2.12 -1.70 -16.82
CA PHE A 13 0.66 -1.49 -16.89
C PHE A 13 0.30 0.00 -16.82
N ILE A 14 1.03 0.79 -16.01
CA ILE A 14 0.82 2.24 -15.98
C ILE A 14 1.24 2.86 -17.32
N GLU A 15 2.38 2.46 -17.89
CA GLU A 15 2.83 2.94 -19.19
C GLU A 15 1.80 2.69 -20.30
N ALA A 16 1.15 1.53 -20.28
CA ALA A 16 0.14 1.18 -21.27
C ALA A 16 -1.13 2.06 -21.21
N VAL A 17 -1.39 2.74 -20.09
CA VAL A 17 -2.64 3.50 -19.91
C VAL A 17 -2.41 4.98 -19.60
N ALA A 18 -1.18 5.41 -19.36
CA ALA A 18 -0.89 6.77 -18.90
C ALA A 18 -1.33 7.84 -19.90
N ASP A 19 -1.11 7.63 -21.18
CA ASP A 19 -1.47 8.61 -22.23
C ASP A 19 -2.97 8.87 -22.29
N GLU A 20 -3.80 7.86 -21.96
CA GLU A 20 -5.25 7.98 -21.99
C GLU A 20 -5.83 8.45 -20.65
N TYR A 21 -5.31 7.94 -19.53
CA TYR A 21 -5.98 8.08 -18.23
C TYR A 21 -5.28 9.01 -17.23
N ALA A 22 -4.04 9.46 -17.49
CA ALA A 22 -3.39 10.44 -16.63
C ALA A 22 -4.22 11.74 -16.58
N GLY A 23 -4.53 12.18 -15.36
CA GLY A 23 -5.39 13.34 -15.13
C GLY A 23 -6.91 13.05 -15.17
N GLN A 24 -7.35 11.89 -15.68
CA GLN A 24 -8.77 11.47 -15.62
C GLN A 24 -9.08 10.65 -14.38
N ILE A 25 -8.18 9.74 -14.00
CA ILE A 25 -8.24 8.97 -12.78
C ILE A 25 -6.86 9.02 -12.11
N PRO A 26 -6.76 9.16 -10.77
CA PRO A 26 -5.49 9.10 -10.08
C PRO A 26 -4.77 7.77 -10.35
N LEU A 27 -3.61 7.83 -10.98
CA LEU A 27 -2.73 6.68 -11.19
C LEU A 27 -1.77 6.55 -10.02
N ILE A 28 -1.55 5.33 -9.54
CA ILE A 28 -0.63 4.98 -8.45
C ILE A 28 0.39 3.99 -9.00
N LEU A 29 1.65 4.43 -9.14
CA LEU A 29 2.71 3.53 -9.60
C LEU A 29 3.19 2.64 -8.47
N LYS A 30 3.06 1.33 -8.63
CA LYS A 30 3.61 0.37 -7.68
C LYS A 30 5.12 0.24 -7.89
N ILE A 31 5.91 0.67 -6.88
CA ILE A 31 7.37 0.79 -6.95
C ILE A 31 8.07 -0.56 -6.76
N ASN A 32 7.51 -1.44 -5.93
CA ASN A 32 8.10 -2.74 -5.64
C ASN A 32 7.13 -3.89 -5.85
N ASN A 33 7.65 -5.05 -6.24
CA ASN A 33 6.86 -6.24 -6.51
C ASN A 33 7.48 -7.47 -5.86
N HIS A 34 6.62 -8.35 -5.36
CA HIS A 34 7.00 -9.65 -4.81
C HIS A 34 6.85 -10.73 -5.89
N GLU A 35 7.77 -11.69 -5.89
CA GLU A 35 7.71 -12.88 -6.75
C GLU A 35 6.83 -13.95 -6.08
N VAL A 36 5.75 -14.34 -6.75
CA VAL A 36 4.77 -15.27 -6.17
C VAL A 36 5.14 -16.74 -6.35
N LEU A 37 6.10 -17.03 -7.21
CA LEU A 37 6.60 -18.41 -7.44
C LEU A 37 7.68 -18.80 -6.42
N CYS A 38 8.24 -17.82 -5.71
CA CYS A 38 9.21 -18.08 -4.65
C CYS A 38 8.47 -18.35 -3.33
N ASP A 39 8.76 -19.49 -2.71
CA ASP A 39 8.28 -19.79 -1.35
C ASP A 39 9.24 -19.17 -0.33
N GLU A 40 9.06 -17.88 -0.10
CA GLU A 40 9.85 -17.11 0.86
C GLU A 40 9.10 -16.95 2.17
N LYS A 41 9.68 -17.49 3.26
CA LYS A 41 9.16 -17.25 4.62
C LYS A 41 9.29 -15.78 5.03
N ASP A 42 10.36 -15.13 4.60
CA ASP A 42 10.68 -13.74 4.89
C ASP A 42 10.71 -12.93 3.58
N PRO A 43 9.55 -12.47 3.09
CA PRO A 43 9.45 -11.83 1.79
C PRO A 43 10.20 -10.51 1.75
N MET A 44 10.88 -10.28 0.62
CA MET A 44 11.56 -9.03 0.28
C MET A 44 11.18 -8.63 -1.14
N PRO A 45 10.24 -7.70 -1.33
CA PRO A 45 9.84 -7.24 -2.65
C PRO A 45 10.99 -6.53 -3.37
N ALA A 46 11.19 -6.84 -4.64
CA ALA A 46 12.18 -6.16 -5.47
C ALA A 46 11.68 -4.77 -5.91
N LEU A 47 12.57 -3.78 -5.93
CA LEU A 47 12.30 -2.49 -6.55
C LEU A 47 12.24 -2.67 -8.07
N THR A 48 11.14 -2.26 -8.69
CA THR A 48 10.87 -2.44 -10.13
C THR A 48 10.59 -1.13 -10.86
N SER A 49 10.52 -0.02 -10.14
CA SER A 49 10.36 1.33 -10.67
C SER A 49 10.78 2.37 -9.63
N THR A 50 10.68 3.64 -9.99
CA THR A 50 11.12 4.77 -9.17
C THR A 50 10.05 5.85 -9.06
N PRO A 51 10.09 6.75 -8.06
CA PRO A 51 9.21 7.92 -8.02
C PRO A 51 9.36 8.84 -9.25
N ARG A 52 10.53 8.84 -9.88
CA ARG A 52 10.76 9.60 -11.12
C ARG A 52 9.96 9.03 -12.30
N ASP A 53 9.79 7.69 -12.37
CA ASP A 53 8.90 7.08 -13.36
C ASP A 53 7.46 7.48 -13.13
N ALA A 54 7.01 7.52 -11.88
CA ALA A 54 5.68 7.99 -11.53
C ALA A 54 5.45 9.44 -11.97
N LEU A 55 6.42 10.31 -11.75
CA LEU A 55 6.35 11.72 -12.20
C LEU A 55 6.25 11.80 -13.73
N ARG A 56 7.10 11.07 -14.45
CA ARG A 56 7.11 11.03 -15.92
C ARG A 56 5.76 10.58 -16.51
N LEU A 57 5.09 9.66 -15.84
CA LEU A 57 3.83 9.07 -16.27
C LEU A 57 2.58 9.83 -15.77
N GLY A 58 2.75 10.97 -15.13
CA GLY A 58 1.63 11.76 -14.61
C GLY A 58 0.86 11.08 -13.49
N CYS A 59 1.50 10.19 -12.73
CA CYS A 59 0.88 9.55 -11.57
C CYS A 59 0.63 10.55 -10.45
N ALA A 60 -0.44 10.37 -9.70
CA ALA A 60 -0.75 11.15 -8.50
C ALA A 60 -0.02 10.62 -7.25
N ALA A 61 0.39 9.36 -7.27
CA ALA A 61 1.00 8.70 -6.13
C ALA A 61 1.96 7.58 -6.54
N VAL A 62 2.80 7.20 -5.57
CA VAL A 62 3.56 5.95 -5.60
C VAL A 62 3.01 4.99 -4.56
N GLY A 63 3.14 3.70 -4.83
CA GLY A 63 2.71 2.64 -3.94
C GLY A 63 3.86 1.71 -3.56
N PHE A 64 3.95 1.33 -2.30
CA PHE A 64 5.01 0.48 -1.78
C PHE A 64 4.45 -0.60 -0.86
N THR A 65 4.93 -1.83 -1.02
CA THR A 65 4.54 -2.95 -0.17
C THR A 65 5.63 -3.23 0.86
N ILE A 66 5.23 -3.36 2.13
CA ILE A 66 6.11 -3.83 3.21
C ILE A 66 5.50 -5.04 3.91
N TYR A 67 6.38 -5.86 4.48
CA TYR A 67 6.01 -7.05 5.23
C TYR A 67 6.56 -6.97 6.67
N PRO A 68 5.84 -6.30 7.60
CA PRO A 68 6.18 -6.36 9.03
C PRO A 68 6.14 -7.81 9.52
N GLY A 69 7.21 -8.24 10.19
CA GLY A 69 7.40 -9.65 10.60
C GLY A 69 8.42 -10.42 9.75
N SER A 70 8.77 -9.90 8.57
CA SER A 70 9.90 -10.42 7.78
C SER A 70 11.24 -10.07 8.42
N SER A 71 12.20 -10.97 8.39
CA SER A 71 13.59 -10.71 8.82
C SER A 71 14.28 -9.63 7.96
N ASN A 72 13.75 -9.38 6.76
CA ASN A 72 14.23 -8.37 5.82
C ASN A 72 13.67 -6.96 6.09
N PHE A 73 12.96 -6.73 7.20
CA PHE A 73 12.27 -5.47 7.47
C PHE A 73 13.17 -4.23 7.41
N ARG A 74 14.45 -4.34 7.85
CA ARG A 74 15.38 -3.20 7.85
C ARG A 74 15.59 -2.66 6.45
N ALA A 75 15.96 -3.53 5.50
CA ALA A 75 16.17 -3.15 4.11
C ALA A 75 14.90 -2.58 3.47
N MET A 76 13.73 -3.20 3.71
CA MET A 76 12.44 -2.68 3.22
C MET A 76 12.12 -1.29 3.76
N TYR A 77 12.38 -1.04 5.04
CA TYR A 77 12.06 0.25 5.65
C TYR A 77 13.02 1.35 5.19
N GLU A 78 14.30 1.02 5.00
CA GLU A 78 15.28 1.94 4.42
C GLU A 78 14.87 2.32 2.98
N GLN A 79 14.50 1.35 2.15
CA GLN A 79 13.99 1.60 0.80
C GLN A 79 12.70 2.43 0.81
N LEU A 80 11.75 2.11 1.71
CA LEU A 80 10.52 2.89 1.85
C LEU A 80 10.82 4.34 2.25
N ARG A 81 11.75 4.56 3.18
CA ARG A 81 12.16 5.90 3.60
C ARG A 81 12.73 6.71 2.43
N GLU A 82 13.64 6.12 1.67
CA GLU A 82 14.27 6.76 0.51
C GLU A 82 13.23 7.09 -0.57
N MET A 83 12.39 6.13 -0.91
CA MET A 83 11.31 6.31 -1.86
C MET A 83 10.31 7.37 -1.40
N THR A 84 9.94 7.38 -0.11
CA THR A 84 9.03 8.37 0.47
C THR A 84 9.61 9.77 0.38
N TYR A 85 10.90 9.93 0.68
CA TYR A 85 11.58 11.22 0.58
C TYR A 85 11.57 11.73 -0.87
N GLU A 86 11.94 10.88 -1.82
CA GLU A 86 11.97 11.25 -3.24
C GLU A 86 10.56 11.57 -3.77
N ALA A 87 9.57 10.73 -3.47
CA ALA A 87 8.19 10.94 -3.89
C ALA A 87 7.63 12.28 -3.40
N LYS A 88 7.84 12.60 -2.12
CA LYS A 88 7.39 13.86 -1.54
C LYS A 88 8.10 15.08 -2.12
N LYS A 89 9.38 14.95 -2.50
CA LYS A 89 10.11 15.99 -3.20
C LYS A 89 9.46 16.36 -4.55
N TYR A 90 8.83 15.38 -5.20
CA TYR A 90 8.09 15.58 -6.45
C TYR A 90 6.59 15.90 -6.24
N GLY A 91 6.14 16.05 -5.00
CA GLY A 91 4.73 16.30 -4.69
C GLY A 91 3.82 15.09 -4.85
N LEU A 92 4.38 13.88 -5.00
CA LEU A 92 3.62 12.64 -5.13
C LEU A 92 3.14 12.17 -3.74
N ALA A 93 1.90 11.69 -3.67
CA ALA A 93 1.42 10.99 -2.50
C ALA A 93 2.08 9.61 -2.36
N VAL A 94 2.16 9.11 -1.12
CA VAL A 94 2.74 7.80 -0.81
C VAL A 94 1.66 6.91 -0.22
N VAL A 95 1.40 5.78 -0.90
CA VAL A 95 0.49 4.73 -0.45
C VAL A 95 1.32 3.52 -0.03
N VAL A 96 1.08 2.98 1.17
CA VAL A 96 1.80 1.82 1.68
C VAL A 96 0.85 0.66 1.91
N TRP A 97 1.12 -0.45 1.26
CA TRP A 97 0.48 -1.74 1.54
C TRP A 97 1.33 -2.47 2.59
N SER A 98 0.85 -2.47 3.82
CA SER A 98 1.54 -3.08 4.96
C SER A 98 0.85 -4.40 5.33
N TYR A 99 1.45 -5.49 4.92
CA TYR A 99 0.93 -6.84 5.15
C TYR A 99 1.81 -7.59 6.14
N PRO A 100 1.36 -7.83 7.38
CA PRO A 100 2.13 -8.63 8.34
C PRO A 100 2.39 -10.03 7.77
N ARG A 101 3.66 -10.35 7.53
CA ARG A 101 4.13 -11.65 7.05
C ARG A 101 5.60 -11.82 7.44
N GLY A 102 6.02 -13.06 7.61
CA GLY A 102 7.41 -13.39 7.86
C GLY A 102 7.58 -14.45 8.93
N SER A 103 8.81 -14.91 9.11
CA SER A 103 9.16 -15.97 10.05
C SER A 103 8.89 -15.62 11.53
N SER A 104 8.72 -14.32 11.84
CA SER A 104 8.41 -13.85 13.19
C SER A 104 6.92 -13.93 13.56
N LEU A 105 6.05 -14.35 12.63
CA LEU A 105 4.61 -14.40 12.82
C LEU A 105 4.06 -15.82 12.57
N SER A 106 3.07 -16.21 13.37
CA SER A 106 2.22 -17.36 13.02
C SER A 106 1.20 -16.95 11.97
N LYS A 107 0.60 -17.92 11.29
CA LYS A 107 -0.42 -17.64 10.26
C LYS A 107 -1.66 -16.93 10.84
N GLU A 108 -2.05 -17.27 12.04
CA GLU A 108 -3.13 -16.61 12.79
C GLU A 108 -2.73 -15.19 13.20
N GLY A 109 -1.44 -14.99 13.56
CA GLY A 109 -0.87 -13.68 13.92
C GLY A 109 -0.90 -12.67 12.77
N GLU A 110 -0.79 -13.11 11.50
CA GLU A 110 -0.83 -12.22 10.35
C GLU A 110 -2.11 -11.37 10.25
N THR A 111 -3.22 -11.86 10.81
CA THR A 111 -4.54 -11.21 10.78
C THR A 111 -5.02 -10.72 12.14
N ALA A 112 -4.22 -10.87 13.19
CA ALA A 112 -4.54 -10.39 14.53
C ALA A 112 -4.67 -8.85 14.52
N ILE A 113 -5.63 -8.33 15.30
CA ILE A 113 -5.99 -6.91 15.24
C ILE A 113 -4.86 -5.99 15.72
N ASP A 114 -4.12 -6.40 16.72
CA ASP A 114 -2.96 -5.68 17.27
C ASP A 114 -1.81 -5.65 16.26
N VAL A 115 -1.54 -6.77 15.60
CA VAL A 115 -0.52 -6.87 14.54
C VAL A 115 -0.92 -6.04 13.32
N ALA A 116 -2.18 -6.08 12.91
CA ALA A 116 -2.70 -5.25 11.82
C ALA A 116 -2.64 -3.74 12.16
N ALA A 117 -2.95 -3.38 13.41
CA ALA A 117 -2.84 -1.99 13.88
C ALA A 117 -1.37 -1.53 13.90
N TYR A 118 -0.46 -2.38 14.36
CA TYR A 118 0.97 -2.10 14.36
C TYR A 118 1.52 -1.92 12.93
N ALA A 119 1.11 -2.79 12.01
CA ALA A 119 1.50 -2.67 10.59
C ALA A 119 1.02 -1.36 9.96
N ALA A 120 -0.20 -0.90 10.29
CA ALA A 120 -0.71 0.39 9.85
C ALA A 120 0.07 1.56 10.47
N GLN A 121 0.42 1.45 11.75
CA GLN A 121 1.23 2.46 12.44
C GLN A 121 2.62 2.60 11.82
N ILE A 122 3.29 1.49 11.47
CA ILE A 122 4.59 1.54 10.77
C ILE A 122 4.48 2.33 9.47
N ALA A 123 3.47 2.04 8.64
CA ALA A 123 3.25 2.76 7.39
C ALA A 123 3.08 4.28 7.62
N ALA A 124 2.29 4.66 8.62
CA ALA A 124 2.08 6.06 8.98
C ALA A 124 3.36 6.74 9.47
N GLN A 125 4.15 6.08 10.33
CA GLN A 125 5.43 6.59 10.83
C GLN A 125 6.46 6.78 9.71
N MET A 126 6.40 5.96 8.67
CA MET A 126 7.26 6.07 7.48
C MET A 126 6.78 7.13 6.48
N GLY A 127 5.73 7.88 6.83
CA GLY A 127 5.25 9.02 6.08
C GLY A 127 4.23 8.71 4.97
N ALA A 128 3.56 7.58 5.05
CA ALA A 128 2.45 7.28 4.14
C ALA A 128 1.33 8.32 4.25
N ASN A 129 0.80 8.75 3.11
CA ASN A 129 -0.41 9.59 3.02
C ASN A 129 -1.68 8.74 3.04
N GLY A 130 -1.57 7.48 2.66
CA GLY A 130 -2.60 6.45 2.72
C GLY A 130 -1.97 5.07 2.84
N GLY A 131 -2.73 4.10 3.33
CA GLY A 131 -2.24 2.75 3.47
C GLY A 131 -3.36 1.73 3.60
N LEU A 132 -3.05 0.49 3.27
CA LEU A 132 -3.88 -0.68 3.49
C LEU A 132 -3.09 -1.66 4.34
N ALA A 133 -3.61 -2.00 5.51
CA ALA A 133 -3.13 -3.12 6.31
C ALA A 133 -4.07 -4.32 6.12
N ALA A 134 -3.59 -5.53 6.41
CA ALA A 134 -4.42 -6.72 6.40
C ALA A 134 -5.67 -6.52 7.27
N ARG A 135 -6.84 -6.83 6.76
CA ARG A 135 -8.08 -6.74 7.53
C ARG A 135 -8.17 -7.91 8.50
N SER A 136 -8.31 -7.61 9.79
CA SER A 136 -8.75 -8.62 10.77
C SER A 136 -10.18 -9.05 10.46
N PRO A 137 -10.50 -10.36 10.49
CA PRO A 137 -11.87 -10.89 10.34
C PRO A 137 -12.88 -10.24 11.31
N HIS A 138 -12.43 -9.89 12.51
CA HIS A 138 -13.28 -9.24 13.52
C HIS A 138 -13.72 -7.80 13.17
N ASN A 139 -13.04 -7.11 12.28
CA ASN A 139 -13.39 -5.73 11.93
C ASN A 139 -14.50 -5.63 10.88
N SER A 140 -14.78 -6.71 10.16
CA SER A 140 -15.90 -6.77 9.22
C SER A 140 -17.27 -6.83 9.91
N ALA A 141 -17.34 -7.40 11.12
CA ALA A 141 -18.57 -7.49 11.91
C ALA A 141 -18.98 -6.14 12.54
N ARG A 142 -18.02 -5.30 12.97
CA ARG A 142 -18.31 -3.99 13.59
C ARG A 142 -18.82 -2.93 12.61
N ARG A 143 -18.53 -3.04 11.31
CA ARG A 143 -19.08 -2.09 10.31
C ARG A 143 -20.56 -2.32 9.99
N ARG A 144 -21.09 -3.52 10.25
CA ARG A 144 -22.50 -3.85 10.02
C ARG A 144 -23.43 -3.37 11.15
N SER A 145 -22.89 -2.94 12.29
CA SER A 145 -23.65 -2.55 13.49
C SER A 145 -23.64 -1.06 13.81
N ARG A 146 -23.15 -0.19 12.92
CA ARG A 146 -23.41 1.26 13.06
C ARG A 146 -24.82 1.53 12.56
N PRO A 147 -25.75 1.96 13.44
CA PRO A 147 -27.06 2.45 13.00
C PRO A 147 -26.84 3.62 12.05
N GLN A 148 -27.50 3.61 10.91
CA GLN A 148 -27.61 4.81 10.09
C GLN A 148 -28.31 5.89 10.95
N PRO A 149 -27.83 7.14 10.98
CA PRO A 149 -28.58 8.21 11.61
C PRO A 149 -29.92 8.28 10.89
N SER A 150 -31.01 8.19 11.68
CA SER A 150 -32.37 8.37 11.19
C SER A 150 -32.47 9.72 10.49
N ARG A 151 -32.83 9.71 9.20
CA ARG A 151 -33.37 10.90 8.54
C ARG A 151 -34.74 11.16 9.19
N TYR A 152 -34.81 12.04 10.11
CA TYR A 152 -35.99 12.77 10.58
C TYR A 152 -35.73 13.22 12.01
N GLU A 153 -35.26 14.46 12.10
CA GLU A 153 -35.81 15.40 13.10
C GLU A 153 -35.45 16.79 12.61
N ARG A 154 -36.51 17.51 12.27
CA ARG A 154 -36.47 18.93 12.00
C ARG A 154 -36.52 19.69 13.32
#